data_db9284e996fefdc46af2da757ff55055
#
_entry.id   db9284e996fefdc46af2da757ff55055
#
_cell.length_a   1.000
_cell.length_b   1.000
_cell.length_c   1.000
_cell.angle_alpha   90.00
_cell.angle_beta   90.00
_cell.angle_gamma   90.00
#
_symmetry.space_group_name_H-M   'P 1'
#
loop_
_entity.id
_entity.type
_entity.pdbx_description
1 polymer ?
#
loop_
_entity_poly.entity_id
_entity_poly.type
_entity_poly.pdbx_seq_one_letter_code
_entity_poly.pdbx_strand_id
1 'polypeptide(L)'
;MSERLPGLLQALTEGERLAREKGGAVLVVFSLASERLDPLRLFAANRQVLGQSLFWSSDRGALAMAGFGCTEEISPGADDRFNASALAWQALLSQAHQVG
;
A
#
# COMPACT_ATOMS: atom_id res chain seq x y z
N MET A 1 -4.38 -15.47 -12.17
CA MET A 1 -4.29 -14.21 -11.40
C MET A 1 -3.06 -13.41 -11.76
N SER A 2 -1.90 -14.04 -11.79
CA SER A 2 -0.66 -13.35 -12.17
C SER A 2 -0.72 -12.76 -13.57
N GLU A 3 -1.52 -13.32 -14.45
CA GLU A 3 -1.69 -12.82 -15.81
C GLU A 3 -2.29 -11.42 -15.85
N ARG A 4 -3.11 -11.09 -14.87
CA ARG A 4 -3.78 -9.79 -14.80
C ARG A 4 -2.91 -8.70 -14.16
N LEU A 5 -1.82 -9.13 -13.53
CA LEU A 5 -0.90 -8.22 -12.84
C LEU A 5 0.53 -8.55 -13.24
N PRO A 6 0.88 -8.24 -14.50
CA PRO A 6 2.22 -8.56 -14.99
C PRO A 6 3.28 -7.88 -14.13
N GLY A 7 4.29 -8.64 -13.75
CA GLY A 7 5.37 -8.16 -12.90
C GLY A 7 5.14 -8.29 -11.41
N LEU A 8 3.92 -8.57 -10.97
CA LEU A 8 3.65 -8.66 -9.52
C LEU A 8 4.43 -9.80 -8.86
N LEU A 9 4.40 -10.99 -9.46
CA LEU A 9 5.12 -12.12 -8.89
C LEU A 9 6.62 -11.85 -8.83
N GLN A 10 7.16 -11.22 -9.86
CA GLN A 10 8.57 -10.87 -9.89
C GLN A 10 8.91 -9.86 -8.79
N ALA A 11 8.05 -8.85 -8.59
CA ALA A 11 8.24 -7.87 -7.53
C ALA A 11 8.21 -8.52 -6.14
N LEU A 12 7.29 -9.44 -5.92
CA LEU A 12 7.21 -10.16 -4.64
C LEU A 12 8.41 -11.07 -4.41
N THR A 13 8.88 -11.74 -5.46
CA THR A 13 10.08 -12.58 -5.39
C THR A 13 11.31 -11.76 -5.03
N GLU A 14 11.46 -10.60 -5.64
CA GLU A 14 12.58 -9.71 -5.32
C GLU A 14 12.47 -9.16 -3.91
N GLY A 15 11.26 -8.82 -3.48
CA GLY A 15 11.03 -8.37 -2.10
C GLY A 15 11.42 -9.45 -1.09
N GLU A 16 11.08 -10.70 -1.38
CA GLU A 16 11.47 -11.83 -0.52
C GLU A 16 12.97 -11.98 -0.45
N ARG A 17 13.66 -11.84 -1.58
CA ARG A 17 15.11 -11.91 -1.62
C ARG A 17 15.74 -10.83 -0.75
N LEU A 18 15.25 -9.60 -0.88
CA LEU A 18 15.73 -8.47 -0.08
C LEU A 18 15.47 -8.67 1.41
N ALA A 19 14.31 -9.23 1.75
CA ALA A 19 13.97 -9.50 3.14
C ALA A 19 14.95 -10.53 3.75
N ARG A 20 15.31 -11.53 2.98
CA ARG A 20 16.29 -12.54 3.44
C ARG A 20 17.68 -11.92 3.65
N GLU A 21 18.10 -11.03 2.74
CA GLU A 21 19.38 -10.37 2.87
C GLU A 21 19.44 -9.48 4.11
N LYS A 22 18.36 -8.76 4.39
CA LYS A 22 18.29 -7.82 5.52
C LYS A 22 17.97 -8.50 6.84
N GLY A 23 17.46 -9.72 6.79
CA GLY A 23 17.04 -10.43 7.99
C GLY A 23 15.76 -9.88 8.59
N GLY A 24 14.91 -9.25 7.82
CA GLY A 24 13.65 -8.68 8.29
C GLY A 24 12.69 -8.38 7.15
N ALA A 25 11.51 -7.89 7.50
CA ALA A 25 10.46 -7.60 6.53
C ALA A 25 10.83 -6.43 5.61
N VAL A 26 10.38 -6.50 4.38
CA VAL A 26 10.54 -5.43 3.39
C VAL A 26 9.17 -5.11 2.79
N LEU A 27 8.85 -3.83 2.74
CA LEU A 27 7.63 -3.38 2.08
C LEU A 27 7.82 -3.45 0.57
N VAL A 28 6.91 -4.10 -0.12
CA VAL A 28 6.90 -4.12 -1.59
C VAL A 28 5.80 -3.20 -2.07
N VAL A 29 6.16 -2.24 -2.92
CA VAL A 29 5.21 -1.33 -3.54
C VAL A 29 5.18 -1.63 -5.02
N PHE A 30 4.02 -2.05 -5.52
CA PHE A 30 3.85 -2.40 -6.92
C PHE A 30 2.74 -1.54 -7.51
N SER A 31 3.05 -0.83 -8.59
CA SER A 31 2.09 0.05 -9.26
C SER A 31 1.95 -0.36 -10.72
N LEU A 32 0.71 -0.40 -11.17
CA LEU A 32 0.39 -0.80 -12.53
C LEU A 32 -0.74 0.07 -13.05
N ALA A 33 -0.56 0.61 -14.25
CA ALA A 33 -1.65 1.31 -14.92
C ALA A 33 -2.72 0.30 -15.31
N SER A 34 -3.98 0.63 -15.08
CA SER A 34 -5.08 -0.26 -15.40
C SER A 34 -6.16 0.50 -16.15
N GLU A 35 -7.18 -0.22 -16.58
CA GLU A 35 -8.36 0.39 -17.14
C GLU A 35 -8.99 1.31 -16.10
N ARG A 36 -9.78 2.27 -16.60
CA ARG A 36 -10.45 3.21 -15.74
C ARG A 36 -11.41 2.48 -14.80
N LEU A 37 -11.16 2.60 -13.52
CA LEU A 37 -11.99 2.01 -12.49
C LEU A 37 -12.71 3.13 -11.74
N ASP A 38 -13.88 2.80 -11.19
CA ASP A 38 -14.62 3.72 -10.34
C ASP A 38 -14.27 3.39 -8.87
N PRO A 39 -13.46 4.21 -8.19
CA PRO A 39 -13.06 3.91 -6.82
C PRO A 39 -14.23 3.81 -5.85
N LEU A 40 -15.28 4.60 -6.04
CA LEU A 40 -16.43 4.56 -5.14
C LEU A 40 -17.16 3.23 -5.24
N ARG A 41 -17.34 2.73 -6.46
CA ARG A 41 -17.97 1.43 -6.67
C ARG A 41 -17.15 0.29 -6.08
N LEU A 42 -15.85 0.35 -6.27
CA LEU A 42 -14.95 -0.63 -5.68
C LEU A 42 -15.02 -0.62 -4.16
N PHE A 43 -15.02 0.57 -3.58
CA PHE A 43 -15.12 0.72 -2.14
C PHE A 43 -16.43 0.14 -1.60
N ALA A 44 -17.56 0.51 -2.22
CA ALA A 44 -18.87 0.04 -1.78
C ALA A 44 -18.99 -1.48 -1.88
N ALA A 45 -18.41 -2.08 -2.92
CA ALA A 45 -18.52 -3.51 -3.14
C ALA A 45 -17.64 -4.34 -2.21
N ASN A 46 -16.53 -3.79 -1.72
CA ASN A 46 -15.50 -4.57 -1.04
C ASN A 46 -15.24 -4.18 0.41
N ARG A 47 -15.86 -3.13 0.91
CA ARG A 47 -15.53 -2.60 2.25
C ARG A 47 -15.67 -3.61 3.39
N GLN A 48 -16.56 -4.58 3.26
CA GLN A 48 -16.79 -5.57 4.31
C GLN A 48 -15.98 -6.85 4.12
N VAL A 49 -15.45 -7.04 2.92
CA VAL A 49 -14.74 -8.27 2.59
C VAL A 49 -13.32 -8.28 3.11
N LEU A 50 -12.65 -7.12 3.05
CA LEU A 50 -11.23 -7.01 3.34
C LEU A 50 -10.91 -6.36 4.68
N GLY A 51 -11.91 -6.20 5.53
CA GLY A 51 -11.72 -5.65 6.88
C GLY A 51 -11.54 -4.15 6.87
N GLN A 52 -10.31 -3.68 6.72
CA GLN A 52 -10.02 -2.26 6.66
C GLN A 52 -10.20 -1.72 5.25
N SER A 53 -10.85 -0.58 5.13
CA SER A 53 -11.01 0.06 3.82
C SER A 53 -11.04 1.57 3.98
N LEU A 54 -10.68 2.25 2.90
CA LEU A 54 -10.60 3.70 2.84
C LEU A 54 -11.11 4.19 1.51
N PHE A 55 -11.92 5.25 1.54
CA PHE A 55 -12.30 5.97 0.34
C PHE A 55 -12.00 7.46 0.53
N TRP A 56 -11.42 8.09 -0.48
CA TRP A 56 -11.13 9.51 -0.46
C TRP A 56 -11.31 10.09 -1.85
N SER A 57 -11.86 11.30 -1.91
CA SER A 57 -11.95 12.03 -3.16
C SER A 57 -11.70 13.51 -2.91
N SER A 58 -11.21 14.19 -3.95
CA SER A 58 -11.05 15.63 -3.90
C SER A 58 -12.42 16.33 -3.95
N ASP A 59 -12.46 17.60 -3.59
CA ASP A 59 -13.69 18.37 -3.52
C ASP A 59 -14.54 18.31 -4.79
N ARG A 60 -13.88 18.25 -5.93
CA ARG A 60 -14.57 18.25 -7.22
C ARG A 60 -14.55 16.90 -7.91
N GLY A 61 -14.15 15.87 -7.19
CA GLY A 61 -14.09 14.53 -7.75
C GLY A 61 -13.03 14.34 -8.83
N ALA A 62 -12.10 15.30 -8.98
CA ALA A 62 -11.05 15.20 -9.99
C ALA A 62 -10.07 14.06 -9.69
N LEU A 63 -9.91 13.76 -8.41
CA LEU A 63 -9.06 12.65 -7.95
C LEU A 63 -9.82 11.86 -6.90
N ALA A 64 -9.84 10.55 -7.05
CA ALA A 64 -10.47 9.68 -6.06
C ALA A 64 -9.63 8.42 -5.91
N MET A 65 -9.66 7.83 -4.71
CA MET A 65 -8.95 6.59 -4.45
C MET A 65 -9.71 5.73 -3.47
N ALA A 66 -9.55 4.43 -3.60
CA ALA A 66 -10.06 3.46 -2.65
C ALA A 66 -8.92 2.53 -2.25
N GLY A 67 -8.86 2.21 -0.97
CA GLY A 67 -7.84 1.31 -0.45
C GLY A 67 -8.47 0.21 0.38
N PHE A 68 -7.86 -0.97 0.36
CA PHE A 68 -8.37 -2.13 1.06
C PHE A 68 -7.24 -2.88 1.76
N GLY A 69 -7.50 -3.33 2.98
CA GLY A 69 -6.54 -4.07 3.75
C GLY A 69 -5.49 -3.18 4.41
N CYS A 70 -4.57 -3.81 5.12
CA CYS A 70 -3.50 -3.10 5.82
C CYS A 70 -2.26 -3.98 5.83
N THR A 71 -1.16 -3.44 5.33
CA THR A 71 0.12 -4.13 5.31
C THR A 71 0.97 -3.78 6.52
N GLU A 72 0.93 -2.52 6.91
CA GLU A 72 1.73 -2.01 8.03
C GLU A 72 0.97 -0.89 8.71
N GLU A 73 0.94 -0.89 10.03
CA GLU A 73 0.29 0.14 10.82
C GLU A 73 1.30 0.77 11.77
N ILE A 74 1.34 2.08 11.82
CA ILE A 74 2.23 2.83 12.68
C ILE A 74 1.41 3.47 13.79
N SER A 75 1.66 3.05 15.03
CA SER A 75 0.92 3.52 16.20
C SER A 75 1.88 4.02 17.27
N PRO A 76 2.44 5.23 17.10
CA PRO A 76 3.40 5.77 18.07
C PRO A 76 2.71 6.18 19.36
N GLY A 77 3.51 6.36 20.43
CA GLY A 77 3.00 6.83 21.70
C GLY A 77 2.40 8.24 21.62
N ALA A 78 1.72 8.63 22.71
CA ALA A 78 1.00 9.90 22.75
C ALA A 78 1.92 11.12 22.61
N ASP A 79 3.11 11.06 23.23
CA ASP A 79 4.08 12.13 23.17
C ASP A 79 4.82 12.09 21.83
N ASP A 80 4.97 13.23 21.18
CA ASP A 80 5.74 13.35 19.94
C ASP A 80 5.24 12.42 18.81
N ARG A 81 3.96 12.11 18.82
CA ARG A 81 3.40 11.12 17.88
C ARG A 81 3.58 11.48 16.40
N PHE A 82 3.51 12.78 16.07
CA PHE A 82 3.65 13.19 14.67
C PHE A 82 5.07 12.99 14.16
N ASN A 83 6.05 13.36 14.97
CA ASN A 83 7.45 13.18 14.60
C ASN A 83 7.83 11.70 14.55
N ALA A 84 7.38 10.92 15.53
CA ALA A 84 7.64 9.48 15.58
C ALA A 84 7.01 8.77 14.38
N SER A 85 5.78 9.16 14.01
CA SER A 85 5.11 8.58 12.83
C SER A 85 5.85 8.92 11.55
N ALA A 86 6.31 10.17 11.40
CA ALA A 86 7.04 10.59 10.22
C ALA A 86 8.35 9.82 10.07
N LEU A 87 9.09 9.66 11.17
CA LEU A 87 10.35 8.92 11.15
C LEU A 87 10.14 7.45 10.81
N ALA A 88 9.12 6.82 11.41
CA ALA A 88 8.79 5.42 11.13
C ALA A 88 8.40 5.23 9.67
N TRP A 89 7.60 6.15 9.14
CA TRP A 89 7.17 6.11 7.74
C TRP A 89 8.36 6.27 6.80
N GLN A 90 9.24 7.21 7.08
CA GLN A 90 10.44 7.41 6.27
C GLN A 90 11.35 6.18 6.27
N ALA A 91 11.52 5.56 7.43
CA ALA A 91 12.33 4.35 7.54
C ALA A 91 11.73 3.21 6.72
N LEU A 92 10.41 3.03 6.78
CA LEU A 92 9.72 2.01 6.02
C LEU A 92 9.88 2.24 4.51
N LEU A 93 9.67 3.47 4.06
CA LEU A 93 9.76 3.78 2.63
C LEU A 93 11.18 3.71 2.10
N SER A 94 12.18 4.10 2.91
CA SER A 94 13.57 4.10 2.45
C SER A 94 14.08 2.70 2.13
N GLN A 95 13.48 1.68 2.73
CA GLN A 95 13.88 0.28 2.53
C GLN A 95 12.90 -0.48 1.65
N ALA A 96 11.86 0.17 1.15
CA ALA A 96 10.84 -0.46 0.35
C ALA A 96 11.37 -0.82 -1.04
N HIS A 97 10.84 -1.93 -1.59
CA HIS A 97 11.08 -2.31 -2.97
C HIS A 97 9.91 -1.79 -3.80
N GLN A 98 10.19 -0.83 -4.67
CA GLN A 98 9.17 -0.17 -5.48
C GLN A 98 9.29 -0.58 -6.94
N VAL A 99 8.15 -0.90 -7.56
CA VAL A 99 8.06 -1.28 -8.97
C VAL A 99 6.88 -0.54 -9.61
N GLY A 100 7.16 0.10 -10.74
CA GLY A 100 6.11 0.81 -11.48
C GLY A 100 5.98 2.29 -11.23
#